data_8c281ec7fd4aa4d295bce5ed44f7ca70
#
_entry.id   8c281ec7fd4aa4d295bce5ed44f7ca70
#
_cell.length_a   1.000
_cell.length_b   1.000
_cell.length_c   1.000
_cell.angle_alpha   90.00
_cell.angle_beta   90.00
_cell.angle_gamma   90.00
#
_symmetry.space_group_name_H-M   'P 1'
#
loop_
_entity.id
_entity.type
_entity.pdbx_description
1 polymer ?
#
loop_
_entity_poly.entity_id
_entity_poly.type
_entity_poly.pdbx_seq_one_letter_code
_entity_poly.pdbx_strand_id
1 'polypeptide(L)'
;MVRALLLLSGGIDSATALYLTKQETNDIYSMNMIYTQTYDSEAEASKKLAAAAQVKEHLSVYLPFFKDIETRYRPAPSSKVSSAYVPARNIVFYGVAAAYAEAIGAHEIVFGSNADDASVLPDARPQFIQLMNELIRTGTRSGQEGTELKIVNPLIHYTKVQVLRLALKLKVPLELTWSCYEDLPAPCGRCRGCRTREKAFEEVGILDPLKASSQPK
;
A
#
# COMPACT_ATOMS: atom_id res chain seq x y z
N MET A 1 14.52 -2.07 -19.62
CA MET A 1 14.31 -2.40 -18.19
C MET A 1 13.01 -1.74 -17.76
N VAL A 2 12.15 -2.45 -17.03
CA VAL A 2 10.88 -1.89 -16.52
C VAL A 2 11.20 -0.96 -15.35
N ARG A 3 10.72 0.30 -15.41
CA ARG A 3 10.74 1.22 -14.28
C ARG A 3 9.40 1.16 -13.57
N ALA A 4 9.41 1.00 -12.26
CA ALA A 4 8.22 0.90 -11.45
C ALA A 4 8.12 2.04 -10.41
N LEU A 5 6.93 2.60 -10.22
CA LEU A 5 6.57 3.44 -9.10
C LEU A 5 5.68 2.63 -8.14
N LEU A 6 6.16 2.39 -6.93
CA LEU A 6 5.44 1.58 -5.95
C LEU A 6 4.77 2.46 -4.88
N LEU A 7 3.47 2.26 -4.65
CA LEU A 7 2.75 2.87 -3.52
C LEU A 7 3.09 2.13 -2.23
N LEU A 8 3.99 2.69 -1.44
CA LEU A 8 4.57 2.09 -0.24
C LEU A 8 3.97 2.71 1.02
N SER A 9 3.00 2.05 1.62
CA SER A 9 2.33 2.53 2.84
C SER A 9 3.10 2.23 4.13
N GLY A 10 4.11 1.39 4.09
CA GLY A 10 4.78 0.90 5.31
C GLY A 10 4.19 -0.40 5.87
N GLY A 11 3.04 -0.85 5.37
CA GLY A 11 2.40 -2.10 5.77
C GLY A 11 3.01 -3.34 5.11
N ILE A 12 2.69 -4.53 5.66
CA ILE A 12 3.19 -5.83 5.16
C ILE A 12 2.90 -6.02 3.66
N ASP A 13 1.70 -5.65 3.20
CA ASP A 13 1.28 -5.90 1.83
C ASP A 13 2.10 -5.06 0.84
N SER A 14 2.22 -3.76 1.08
CA SER A 14 3.02 -2.89 0.24
C SER A 14 4.52 -3.23 0.28
N ALA A 15 5.04 -3.65 1.45
CA ALA A 15 6.39 -4.15 1.58
C ALA A 15 6.60 -5.46 0.79
N THR A 16 5.61 -6.37 0.83
CA THR A 16 5.68 -7.62 0.06
C THR A 16 5.65 -7.35 -1.44
N ALA A 17 4.78 -6.44 -1.89
CA ALA A 17 4.73 -6.00 -3.29
C ALA A 17 6.08 -5.40 -3.74
N LEU A 18 6.72 -4.59 -2.88
CA LEU A 18 8.04 -4.01 -3.14
C LEU A 18 9.10 -5.10 -3.37
N TYR A 19 9.20 -6.06 -2.46
CA TYR A 19 10.19 -7.13 -2.56
C TYR A 19 9.88 -8.11 -3.69
N LEU A 20 8.62 -8.28 -4.07
CA LEU A 20 8.25 -9.05 -5.25
C LEU A 20 8.66 -8.32 -6.53
N THR A 21 8.38 -7.02 -6.65
CA THR A 21 8.81 -6.19 -7.79
C THR A 21 10.34 -6.18 -7.95
N LYS A 22 11.09 -6.24 -6.83
CA LYS A 22 12.56 -6.34 -6.86
C LYS A 22 13.09 -7.63 -7.48
N GLN A 23 12.30 -8.67 -7.61
CA GLN A 23 12.71 -9.89 -8.36
C GLN A 23 12.76 -9.63 -9.87
N GLU A 24 12.05 -8.61 -10.36
CA GLU A 24 11.89 -8.30 -11.78
C GLU A 24 12.74 -7.09 -12.21
N THR A 25 12.88 -6.09 -11.34
CA THR A 25 13.63 -4.87 -11.63
C THR A 25 14.24 -4.23 -10.39
N ASN A 26 15.36 -3.52 -10.58
CA ASN A 26 15.95 -2.63 -9.58
C ASN A 26 15.68 -1.13 -9.87
N ASP A 27 14.97 -0.82 -10.96
CA ASP A 27 14.60 0.55 -11.32
C ASP A 27 13.27 0.92 -10.64
N ILE A 28 13.29 0.99 -9.30
CA ILE A 28 12.12 1.21 -8.46
C ILE A 28 12.19 2.57 -7.79
N TYR A 29 11.13 3.34 -7.97
CA TYR A 29 10.76 4.51 -7.17
C TYR A 29 9.63 4.11 -6.22
N SER A 30 9.55 4.71 -5.06
CA SER A 30 8.45 4.45 -4.13
C SER A 30 7.79 5.74 -3.66
N MET A 31 6.51 5.66 -3.32
CA MET A 31 5.71 6.81 -2.90
C MET A 31 4.86 6.43 -1.70
N ASN A 32 4.89 7.27 -0.67
CA ASN A 32 3.96 7.22 0.45
C ASN A 32 2.93 8.35 0.32
N MET A 33 1.65 8.02 0.48
CA MET A 33 0.55 8.98 0.52
C MET A 33 0.24 9.33 1.97
N ILE A 34 0.55 10.55 2.39
CA ILE A 34 0.30 11.05 3.74
C ILE A 34 -1.05 11.79 3.73
N TYR A 35 -2.04 11.21 4.38
CA TYR A 35 -3.39 11.76 4.49
C TYR A 35 -3.84 11.74 5.97
N THR A 36 -5.09 11.93 6.30
CA THR A 36 -5.63 12.32 7.61
C THR A 36 -5.13 11.58 8.83
N GLN A 37 -4.71 10.35 8.68
CA GLN A 37 -4.31 9.47 9.78
C GLN A 37 -2.99 8.76 9.50
N THR A 38 -2.23 9.28 8.54
CA THR A 38 -0.90 8.74 8.32
C THR A 38 -0.02 9.27 9.41
N TYR A 39 0.10 8.48 10.42
CA TYR A 39 0.92 8.69 11.57
C TYR A 39 2.39 8.69 11.16
N ASP A 40 3.17 9.42 11.91
CA ASP A 40 4.63 9.45 11.72
C ASP A 40 5.21 8.02 11.66
N SER A 41 4.63 7.09 12.44
CA SER A 41 5.05 5.68 12.47
C SER A 41 4.87 4.95 11.13
N GLU A 42 3.77 5.18 10.40
CA GLU A 42 3.54 4.56 9.08
C GLU A 42 4.47 5.17 8.03
N ALA A 43 4.61 6.50 8.02
CA ALA A 43 5.52 7.21 7.12
C ALA A 43 6.99 6.81 7.38
N GLU A 44 7.39 6.68 8.64
CA GLU A 44 8.73 6.21 9.01
C GLU A 44 8.97 4.75 8.61
N ALA A 45 7.98 3.86 8.77
CA ALA A 45 8.07 2.48 8.29
C ALA A 45 8.27 2.43 6.77
N SER A 46 7.53 3.26 6.03
CA SER A 46 7.66 3.38 4.58
C SER A 46 9.08 3.81 4.17
N LYS A 47 9.64 4.85 4.80
CA LYS A 47 11.01 5.33 4.55
C LYS A 47 12.07 4.25 4.87
N LYS A 48 11.93 3.57 6.02
CA LYS A 48 12.85 2.49 6.41
C LYS A 48 12.82 1.32 5.43
N LEU A 49 11.64 0.92 4.98
CA LEU A 49 11.46 -0.13 3.97
C LEU A 49 12.05 0.28 2.62
N ALA A 50 11.84 1.53 2.19
CA ALA A 50 12.41 2.07 0.96
C ALA A 50 13.95 2.04 1.00
N ALA A 51 14.54 2.47 2.12
CA ALA A 51 15.99 2.43 2.34
C ALA A 51 16.53 1.00 2.38
N ALA A 52 15.89 0.09 3.12
CA ALA A 52 16.28 -1.33 3.20
C ALA A 52 16.19 -2.02 1.83
N ALA A 53 15.19 -1.66 1.02
CA ALA A 53 15.03 -2.16 -0.34
C ALA A 53 15.93 -1.46 -1.36
N GLN A 54 16.63 -0.38 -0.99
CA GLN A 54 17.50 0.40 -1.88
C GLN A 54 16.75 0.89 -3.13
N VAL A 55 15.53 1.42 -2.95
CA VAL A 55 14.83 2.09 -4.05
C VAL A 55 15.59 3.33 -4.48
N LYS A 56 15.43 3.76 -5.74
CA LYS A 56 16.15 4.93 -6.27
C LYS A 56 15.75 6.24 -5.58
N GLU A 57 14.47 6.36 -5.30
CA GLU A 57 13.90 7.53 -4.62
C GLU A 57 12.64 7.13 -3.85
N HIS A 58 12.41 7.76 -2.71
CA HIS A 58 11.20 7.62 -1.91
C HIS A 58 10.54 8.99 -1.74
N LEU A 59 9.30 9.11 -2.25
CA LEU A 59 8.52 10.33 -2.23
C LEU A 59 7.47 10.29 -1.13
N SER A 60 7.29 11.41 -0.42
CA SER A 60 6.17 11.60 0.51
C SER A 60 5.22 12.66 -0.05
N VAL A 61 3.98 12.27 -0.34
CA VAL A 61 2.95 13.16 -0.90
C VAL A 61 1.88 13.43 0.13
N TYR A 62 1.69 14.70 0.45
CA TYR A 62 0.72 15.15 1.46
C TYR A 62 -0.63 15.46 0.82
N LEU A 63 -1.69 14.83 1.34
CA LEU A 63 -3.07 14.96 0.87
C LEU A 63 -4.00 15.36 2.04
N PRO A 64 -3.80 16.54 2.64
CA PRO A 64 -4.44 16.93 3.90
C PRO A 64 -5.97 17.09 3.80
N PHE A 65 -6.51 17.32 2.61
CA PHE A 65 -7.96 17.48 2.39
C PHE A 65 -8.77 16.22 2.75
N PHE A 66 -8.18 15.05 2.78
CA PHE A 66 -8.87 13.83 3.25
C PHE A 66 -9.32 13.94 4.70
N LYS A 67 -8.66 14.77 5.53
CA LYS A 67 -9.10 15.03 6.90
C LYS A 67 -10.51 15.63 6.94
N ASP A 68 -10.79 16.60 6.08
CA ASP A 68 -12.12 17.19 6.00
C ASP A 68 -13.16 16.18 5.49
N ILE A 69 -12.80 15.34 4.52
CA ILE A 69 -13.69 14.28 4.03
C ILE A 69 -14.06 13.31 5.16
N GLU A 70 -13.08 12.86 5.96
CA GLU A 70 -13.32 11.90 7.04
C GLU A 70 -14.05 12.51 8.23
N THR A 71 -13.80 13.77 8.56
CA THR A 71 -14.35 14.42 9.76
C THR A 71 -15.64 15.18 9.51
N ARG A 72 -15.77 15.88 8.38
CA ARG A 72 -16.90 16.75 8.06
C ARG A 72 -17.91 16.16 7.10
N TYR A 73 -17.44 15.36 6.14
CA TYR A 73 -18.24 14.93 5.00
C TYR A 73 -18.37 13.41 4.91
N ARG A 74 -17.96 12.69 5.95
CA ARG A 74 -18.03 11.21 5.95
C ARG A 74 -19.45 10.75 5.67
N PRO A 75 -19.69 9.94 4.63
CA PRO A 75 -21.01 9.40 4.34
C PRO A 75 -21.54 8.57 5.51
N ALA A 76 -22.86 8.49 5.62
CA ALA A 76 -23.49 7.58 6.56
C ALA A 76 -23.03 6.14 6.34
N PRO A 77 -22.93 5.32 7.39
CA PRO A 77 -22.58 3.90 7.26
C PRO A 77 -23.49 3.18 6.26
N SER A 78 -22.91 2.34 5.43
CA SER A 78 -23.63 1.54 4.45
C SER A 78 -23.44 0.05 4.75
N SER A 79 -24.50 -0.75 4.59
CA SER A 79 -24.39 -2.20 4.67
C SER A 79 -23.64 -2.83 3.46
N LYS A 80 -23.45 -2.06 2.38
CA LYS A 80 -22.83 -2.52 1.13
C LYS A 80 -21.34 -2.20 1.05
N VAL A 81 -20.84 -1.31 1.89
CA VAL A 81 -19.46 -0.83 1.85
C VAL A 81 -18.86 -0.87 3.24
N SER A 82 -17.65 -1.39 3.34
CA SER A 82 -16.90 -1.48 4.61
C SER A 82 -16.76 -0.10 5.27
N SER A 83 -16.83 -0.06 6.60
CA SER A 83 -16.54 1.14 7.39
C SER A 83 -15.08 1.62 7.26
N ALA A 84 -14.18 0.80 6.72
CA ALA A 84 -12.79 1.16 6.42
C ALA A 84 -12.65 1.90 5.08
N TYR A 85 -13.72 2.01 4.30
CA TYR A 85 -13.69 2.73 3.03
C TYR A 85 -13.60 4.24 3.28
N VAL A 86 -12.62 4.86 2.64
CA VAL A 86 -12.50 6.33 2.58
C VAL A 86 -12.97 6.77 1.18
N PRO A 87 -13.92 7.72 1.09
CA PRO A 87 -14.52 8.11 -0.18
C PRO A 87 -13.48 8.46 -1.25
N ALA A 88 -13.52 7.71 -2.37
CA ALA A 88 -12.69 7.91 -3.57
C ALA A 88 -11.17 7.94 -3.33
N ARG A 89 -10.68 7.47 -2.17
CA ARG A 89 -9.26 7.57 -1.80
C ARG A 89 -8.34 6.95 -2.85
N ASN A 90 -8.60 5.73 -3.28
CA ASN A 90 -7.73 5.06 -4.24
C ASN A 90 -7.82 5.67 -5.66
N ILE A 91 -8.94 6.31 -6.03
CA ILE A 91 -9.02 7.10 -7.28
C ILE A 91 -7.99 8.24 -7.23
N VAL A 92 -7.95 8.99 -6.13
CA VAL A 92 -6.99 10.08 -5.95
C VAL A 92 -5.56 9.54 -5.91
N PHE A 93 -5.32 8.47 -5.17
CA PHE A 93 -3.99 7.86 -5.06
C PHE A 93 -3.44 7.43 -6.41
N TYR A 94 -4.25 6.76 -7.21
CA TYR A 94 -3.83 6.34 -8.56
C TYR A 94 -3.67 7.54 -9.51
N GLY A 95 -4.50 8.58 -9.40
CA GLY A 95 -4.34 9.80 -10.18
C GLY A 95 -3.02 10.52 -9.87
N VAL A 96 -2.69 10.68 -8.59
CA VAL A 96 -1.42 11.27 -8.15
C VAL A 96 -0.24 10.39 -8.59
N ALA A 97 -0.34 9.08 -8.39
CA ALA A 97 0.70 8.14 -8.80
C ALA A 97 0.91 8.15 -10.32
N ALA A 98 -0.15 8.25 -11.11
CA ALA A 98 -0.05 8.33 -12.57
C ALA A 98 0.70 9.58 -13.03
N ALA A 99 0.45 10.73 -12.41
CA ALA A 99 1.16 11.97 -12.73
C ALA A 99 2.67 11.85 -12.46
N TYR A 100 3.05 11.28 -11.31
CA TYR A 100 4.47 11.05 -11.00
C TYR A 100 5.09 9.96 -11.87
N ALA A 101 4.37 8.85 -12.09
CA ALA A 101 4.84 7.76 -12.93
C ALA A 101 5.14 8.23 -14.36
N GLU A 102 4.25 9.03 -14.94
CA GLU A 102 4.47 9.63 -16.25
C GLU A 102 5.68 10.56 -16.25
N ALA A 103 5.80 11.43 -15.24
CA ALA A 103 6.91 12.39 -15.14
C ALA A 103 8.29 11.72 -15.03
N ILE A 104 8.39 10.58 -14.33
CA ILE A 104 9.63 9.82 -14.20
C ILE A 104 9.84 8.78 -15.31
N GLY A 105 8.88 8.64 -16.24
CA GLY A 105 8.91 7.63 -17.30
C GLY A 105 8.79 6.19 -16.76
N ALA A 106 7.96 5.97 -15.74
CA ALA A 106 7.65 4.63 -15.23
C ALA A 106 6.71 3.90 -16.20
N HIS A 107 6.81 2.57 -16.19
CA HIS A 107 5.95 1.68 -16.96
C HIS A 107 4.85 1.06 -16.08
N GLU A 108 5.12 0.98 -14.78
CA GLU A 108 4.22 0.35 -13.82
C GLU A 108 4.02 1.21 -12.58
N ILE A 109 2.76 1.29 -12.13
CA ILE A 109 2.37 1.76 -10.80
C ILE A 109 2.01 0.52 -10.01
N VAL A 110 2.86 0.13 -9.05
CA VAL A 110 2.65 -1.08 -8.26
C VAL A 110 1.87 -0.73 -6.98
N PHE A 111 0.80 -1.47 -6.76
CA PHE A 111 -0.07 -1.33 -5.59
C PHE A 111 -0.23 -2.67 -4.88
N GLY A 112 -0.05 -2.68 -3.57
CA GLY A 112 -0.12 -3.90 -2.77
C GLY A 112 -1.43 -3.98 -1.98
N SER A 113 -2.55 -4.36 -2.60
CA SER A 113 -3.74 -4.82 -1.90
C SER A 113 -3.96 -6.31 -2.10
N ASN A 114 -4.61 -6.96 -1.15
CA ASN A 114 -4.81 -8.40 -1.13
C ASN A 114 -6.27 -8.79 -1.43
N ALA A 115 -6.57 -10.09 -1.54
CA ALA A 115 -7.91 -10.59 -1.84
C ALA A 115 -8.94 -10.25 -0.76
N ASP A 116 -8.51 -10.17 0.52
CA ASP A 116 -9.41 -9.83 1.63
C ASP A 116 -9.86 -8.36 1.53
N ASP A 117 -8.98 -7.45 1.08
CA ASP A 117 -9.32 -6.06 0.81
C ASP A 117 -10.29 -5.95 -0.37
N ALA A 118 -10.03 -6.65 -1.47
CA ALA A 118 -10.88 -6.66 -2.67
C ALA A 118 -12.29 -7.18 -2.39
N SER A 119 -12.47 -8.02 -1.37
CA SER A 119 -13.78 -8.53 -0.96
C SER A 119 -14.68 -7.46 -0.34
N VAL A 120 -14.11 -6.46 0.33
CA VAL A 120 -14.85 -5.48 1.15
C VAL A 120 -14.70 -4.03 0.68
N LEU A 121 -13.69 -3.71 -0.13
CA LEU A 121 -13.42 -2.37 -0.66
C LEU A 121 -13.67 -2.35 -2.18
N PRO A 122 -14.61 -1.52 -2.67
CA PRO A 122 -14.92 -1.46 -4.10
C PRO A 122 -13.73 -0.99 -4.95
N ASP A 123 -12.90 -0.11 -4.38
CA ASP A 123 -11.72 0.51 -5.01
C ASP A 123 -10.41 -0.31 -4.86
N ALA A 124 -10.52 -1.57 -4.43
CA ALA A 124 -9.46 -2.56 -4.43
C ALA A 124 -9.74 -3.75 -5.38
N ARG A 125 -10.87 -3.76 -6.07
CA ARG A 125 -11.30 -4.86 -6.94
C ARG A 125 -10.56 -4.86 -8.28
N PRO A 126 -10.39 -6.04 -8.92
CA PRO A 126 -9.75 -6.13 -10.25
C PRO A 126 -10.44 -5.26 -11.30
N GLN A 127 -11.77 -5.20 -11.31
CA GLN A 127 -12.53 -4.35 -12.23
C GLN A 127 -12.21 -2.86 -12.08
N PHE A 128 -12.03 -2.39 -10.85
CA PHE A 128 -11.65 -1.01 -10.60
C PHE A 128 -10.25 -0.70 -11.16
N ILE A 129 -9.30 -1.60 -10.94
CA ILE A 129 -7.93 -1.49 -11.48
C ILE A 129 -7.95 -1.46 -13.01
N GLN A 130 -8.77 -2.30 -13.62
CA GLN A 130 -8.94 -2.33 -15.08
C GLN A 130 -9.45 -0.99 -15.63
N LEU A 131 -10.48 -0.40 -14.99
CA LEU A 131 -11.02 0.90 -15.37
C LEU A 131 -10.01 2.04 -15.19
N MET A 132 -9.23 2.00 -14.11
CA MET A 132 -8.16 2.97 -13.88
C MET A 132 -7.05 2.85 -14.93
N ASN A 133 -6.70 1.65 -15.36
CA ASN A 133 -5.76 1.42 -16.45
C ASN A 133 -6.29 1.98 -17.78
N GLU A 134 -7.57 1.80 -18.07
CA GLU A 134 -8.20 2.39 -19.25
C GLU A 134 -8.19 3.94 -19.19
N LEU A 135 -8.47 4.49 -18.01
CA LEU A 135 -8.40 5.94 -17.77
C LEU A 135 -6.98 6.48 -18.04
N ILE A 136 -5.95 5.81 -17.50
CA ILE A 136 -4.54 6.20 -17.70
C ILE A 136 -4.20 6.11 -19.19
N ARG A 137 -4.51 5.00 -19.85
CA ARG A 137 -4.26 4.81 -21.28
C ARG A 137 -4.90 5.90 -22.15
N THR A 138 -6.09 6.36 -21.77
CA THR A 138 -6.86 7.34 -22.55
C THR A 138 -6.50 8.78 -22.20
N GLY A 139 -6.21 9.05 -20.93
CA GLY A 139 -6.11 10.40 -20.37
C GLY A 139 -4.70 10.91 -20.13
N THR A 140 -3.66 10.14 -20.45
CA THR A 140 -2.27 10.57 -20.26
C THR A 140 -1.52 10.69 -21.58
N ARG A 141 -0.43 11.46 -21.56
CA ARG A 141 0.47 11.58 -22.71
C ARG A 141 1.12 10.23 -23.03
N SER A 142 1.58 9.51 -22.01
CA SER A 142 2.15 8.16 -22.18
C SER A 142 1.19 7.23 -22.93
N GLY A 143 -0.09 7.24 -22.58
CA GLY A 143 -1.10 6.46 -23.28
C GLY A 143 -1.32 6.89 -24.73
N GLN A 144 -1.29 8.20 -25.04
CA GLN A 144 -1.41 8.73 -26.39
C GLN A 144 -0.19 8.43 -27.27
N GLU A 145 1.01 8.42 -26.68
CA GLU A 145 2.26 8.09 -27.37
C GLU A 145 2.52 6.59 -27.48
N GLY A 146 1.61 5.74 -26.95
CA GLY A 146 1.75 4.30 -26.98
C GLY A 146 2.78 3.74 -25.98
N THR A 147 3.24 4.57 -25.05
CA THR A 147 4.07 4.12 -23.95
C THR A 147 3.18 3.43 -22.90
N GLU A 148 3.49 2.19 -22.56
CA GLU A 148 2.69 1.46 -21.59
C GLU A 148 2.95 1.99 -20.18
N LEU A 149 1.95 2.63 -19.58
CA LEU A 149 1.88 2.91 -18.15
C LEU A 149 0.65 2.22 -17.59
N LYS A 150 0.83 1.28 -16.65
CA LYS A 150 -0.26 0.50 -16.07
C LYS A 150 -0.15 0.37 -14.56
N ILE A 151 -1.31 0.22 -13.90
CA ILE A 151 -1.40 -0.19 -12.50
C ILE A 151 -1.31 -1.72 -12.43
N VAL A 152 -0.43 -2.21 -11.59
CA VAL A 152 -0.20 -3.62 -11.33
C VAL A 152 -0.44 -3.91 -9.85
N ASN A 153 -1.24 -4.92 -9.55
CA ASN A 153 -1.42 -5.41 -8.19
C ASN A 153 -1.02 -6.89 -8.11
N PRO A 154 0.23 -7.18 -7.72
CA PRO A 154 0.74 -8.55 -7.72
C PRO A 154 0.14 -9.42 -6.60
N LEU A 155 -0.55 -8.81 -5.63
CA LEU A 155 -1.11 -9.51 -4.47
C LEU A 155 -2.63 -9.70 -4.52
N ILE A 156 -3.29 -9.31 -5.60
CA ILE A 156 -4.75 -9.27 -5.70
C ILE A 156 -5.46 -10.62 -5.43
N HIS A 157 -4.77 -11.73 -5.68
CA HIS A 157 -5.29 -13.08 -5.48
C HIS A 157 -4.79 -13.76 -4.20
N TYR A 158 -3.98 -13.09 -3.40
CA TYR A 158 -3.42 -13.64 -2.17
C TYR A 158 -4.26 -13.21 -0.96
N THR A 159 -4.58 -14.14 -0.06
CA THR A 159 -5.13 -13.80 1.27
C THR A 159 -4.03 -13.15 2.13
N LYS A 160 -4.41 -12.49 3.23
CA LYS A 160 -3.44 -11.87 4.16
C LYS A 160 -2.39 -12.87 4.67
N VAL A 161 -2.80 -14.09 4.94
CA VAL A 161 -1.90 -15.18 5.39
C VAL A 161 -0.94 -15.58 4.29
N GLN A 162 -1.43 -15.70 3.05
CA GLN A 162 -0.58 -16.02 1.90
C GLN A 162 0.43 -14.88 1.61
N VAL A 163 0.01 -13.62 1.77
CA VAL A 163 0.91 -12.46 1.67
C VAL A 163 2.02 -12.55 2.72
N LEU A 164 1.69 -12.86 3.98
CA LEU A 164 2.71 -13.01 5.03
C LEU A 164 3.69 -14.17 4.73
N ARG A 165 3.20 -15.31 4.25
CA ARG A 165 4.06 -16.42 3.83
C ARG A 165 4.98 -16.04 2.66
N LEU A 166 4.46 -15.27 1.71
CA LEU A 166 5.26 -14.72 0.60
C LEU A 166 6.30 -13.73 1.10
N ALA A 167 5.93 -12.84 2.04
CA ALA A 167 6.87 -11.90 2.67
C ALA A 167 8.05 -12.60 3.33
N LEU A 168 7.78 -13.70 4.06
CA LEU A 168 8.82 -14.54 4.67
C LEU A 168 9.75 -15.15 3.61
N LYS A 169 9.17 -15.72 2.54
CA LYS A 169 9.93 -16.29 1.42
C LYS A 169 10.83 -15.25 0.75
N LEU A 170 10.34 -14.05 0.57
CA LEU A 170 11.06 -12.91 -0.03
C LEU A 170 12.02 -12.23 0.96
N LYS A 171 12.06 -12.66 2.22
CA LYS A 171 12.87 -12.06 3.30
C LYS A 171 12.56 -10.56 3.49
N VAL A 172 11.28 -10.21 3.42
CA VAL A 172 10.82 -8.85 3.76
C VAL A 172 11.18 -8.56 5.22
N PRO A 173 11.80 -7.42 5.55
CA PRO A 173 12.13 -7.05 6.94
C PRO A 173 10.85 -6.66 7.69
N LEU A 174 10.14 -7.66 8.20
CA LEU A 174 8.82 -7.51 8.83
C LEU A 174 8.87 -6.64 10.10
N GLU A 175 10.01 -6.54 10.75
CA GLU A 175 10.30 -5.65 11.87
C GLU A 175 10.25 -4.16 11.49
N LEU A 176 10.40 -3.83 10.22
CA LEU A 176 10.29 -2.46 9.71
C LEU A 176 8.86 -2.10 9.27
N THR A 177 7.95 -3.09 9.21
CA THR A 177 6.58 -2.86 8.76
C THR A 177 5.68 -2.34 9.88
N TRP A 178 4.70 -1.51 9.55
CA TRP A 178 3.72 -0.98 10.49
C TRP A 178 2.29 -1.27 10.04
N SER A 179 1.40 -1.56 10.98
CA SER A 179 -0.01 -1.87 10.68
C SER A 179 -1.00 -1.20 11.63
N CYS A 180 -0.52 -0.51 12.67
CA CYS A 180 -1.37 0.17 13.63
C CYS A 180 -1.95 1.46 13.04
N TYR A 181 -3.23 1.74 13.32
CA TYR A 181 -3.91 2.97 12.91
C TYR A 181 -3.84 4.08 13.97
N GLU A 182 -3.22 3.81 15.09
CA GLU A 182 -3.03 4.78 16.17
C GLU A 182 -1.59 5.32 16.13
N ASP A 183 -1.45 6.63 16.39
CA ASP A 183 -0.13 7.25 16.48
C ASP A 183 0.45 7.06 17.88
N LEU A 184 1.01 5.90 18.09
CA LEU A 184 1.58 5.46 19.36
C LEU A 184 3.00 4.94 19.13
N PRO A 185 3.87 5.00 20.17
CA PRO A 185 5.22 4.45 20.08
C PRO A 185 5.27 2.94 19.82
N ALA A 186 4.19 2.23 20.14
CA ALA A 186 4.02 0.79 19.90
C ALA A 186 2.63 0.49 19.36
N PRO A 187 2.43 -0.62 18.63
CA PRO A 187 1.11 -1.02 18.12
C PRO A 187 0.08 -1.14 19.24
N CYS A 188 -1.11 -0.56 19.05
CA CYS A 188 -2.18 -0.52 20.08
C CYS A 188 -2.81 -1.89 20.41
N GLY A 189 -2.61 -2.92 19.58
CA GLY A 189 -3.17 -4.27 19.73
C GLY A 189 -4.68 -4.40 19.48
N ARG A 190 -5.44 -3.29 19.38
CA ARG A 190 -6.91 -3.29 19.35
C ARG A 190 -7.54 -2.81 18.04
N CYS A 191 -6.85 -2.01 17.23
CA CYS A 191 -7.38 -1.55 15.95
C CYS A 191 -7.45 -2.70 14.94
N ARG A 192 -8.20 -2.51 13.85
CA ARG A 192 -8.34 -3.52 12.80
C ARG A 192 -6.98 -3.93 12.21
N GLY A 193 -6.08 -2.97 11.96
CA GLY A 193 -4.74 -3.26 11.44
C GLY A 193 -3.93 -4.18 12.35
N CYS A 194 -3.93 -3.90 13.67
CA CYS A 194 -3.25 -4.74 14.65
C CYS A 194 -3.85 -6.15 14.72
N ARG A 195 -5.19 -6.26 14.78
CA ARG A 195 -5.87 -7.58 14.87
C ARG A 195 -5.65 -8.42 13.61
N THR A 196 -5.73 -7.80 12.43
CA THR A 196 -5.48 -8.52 11.16
C THR A 196 -4.04 -9.01 11.07
N ARG A 197 -3.08 -8.18 11.51
CA ARG A 197 -1.67 -8.55 11.58
C ARG A 197 -1.47 -9.73 12.55
N GLU A 198 -1.95 -9.61 13.78
CA GLU A 198 -1.85 -10.64 14.82
C GLU A 198 -2.39 -11.99 14.33
N LYS A 199 -3.63 -11.98 13.81
CA LYS A 199 -4.25 -13.19 13.26
C LYS A 199 -3.42 -13.83 12.16
N ALA A 200 -2.84 -13.04 11.25
CA ALA A 200 -2.01 -13.57 10.17
C ALA A 200 -0.73 -14.25 10.72
N PHE A 201 -0.07 -13.65 11.72
CA PHE A 201 1.11 -14.23 12.35
C PHE A 201 0.78 -15.51 13.12
N GLU A 202 -0.35 -15.55 13.84
CA GLU A 202 -0.85 -16.74 14.52
C GLU A 202 -1.15 -17.90 13.56
N GLU A 203 -1.83 -17.63 12.44
CA GLU A 203 -2.15 -18.64 11.43
C GLU A 203 -0.91 -19.16 10.67
N VAL A 204 0.15 -18.37 10.58
CA VAL A 204 1.43 -18.81 10.03
C VAL A 204 2.25 -19.58 11.07
N GLY A 205 1.99 -19.39 12.37
CA GLY A 205 2.67 -20.06 13.47
C GLY A 205 4.02 -19.44 13.83
N ILE A 206 4.19 -18.13 13.66
CA ILE A 206 5.43 -17.41 13.97
C ILE A 206 5.16 -16.22 14.89
N LEU A 207 6.18 -15.79 15.61
CA LEU A 207 6.10 -14.59 16.43
C LEU A 207 6.17 -13.32 15.56
N ASP A 208 5.31 -12.34 15.87
CA ASP A 208 5.40 -11.03 15.24
C ASP A 208 6.62 -10.27 15.79
N PRO A 209 7.57 -9.86 14.92
CA PRO A 209 8.78 -9.16 15.35
C PRO A 209 8.51 -7.82 16.03
N LEU A 210 7.36 -7.17 15.77
CA LEU A 210 6.98 -5.95 16.49
C LEU A 210 6.60 -6.23 17.96
N LYS A 211 6.03 -7.41 18.25
CA LYS A 211 5.73 -7.82 19.63
C LYS A 211 6.98 -8.26 20.38
N ALA A 212 7.93 -8.89 19.70
CA ALA A 212 9.19 -9.32 20.30
C ALA A 212 10.05 -8.14 20.78
N SER A 213 10.00 -7.01 20.09
CA SER A 213 10.72 -5.78 20.47
C SER A 213 10.07 -4.96 21.59
N SER A 214 8.80 -5.29 21.94
CA SER A 214 8.00 -4.59 22.96
C SER A 214 8.07 -5.23 24.36
N GLN A 215 8.77 -6.36 24.52
CA GLN A 215 8.99 -6.97 25.83
C GLN A 215 10.15 -6.24 26.53
N PRO A 216 9.97 -5.69 27.74
CA PRO A 216 11.09 -5.13 28.51
C PRO A 216 12.11 -6.24 28.79
N LYS A 217 13.37 -5.93 28.51
CA LYS A 217 14.50 -6.78 28.92
C LYS A 217 14.62 -6.83 30.42
#